data_e5e9c691000702bbe7d0cd7d7c9391b3
#
_entry.id   e5e9c691000702bbe7d0cd7d7c9391b3
#
_cell.length_a   1.000
_cell.length_b   1.000
_cell.length_c   1.000
_cell.angle_alpha   90.00
_cell.angle_beta   90.00
_cell.angle_gamma   90.00
#
_symmetry.space_group_name_H-M   'P 1'
#
loop_
_entity.id
_entity.type
_entity.pdbx_description
1 polymer ?
#
loop_
_entity_poly.entity_id
_entity_poly.type
_entity_poly.pdbx_seq_one_letter_code
_entity_poly.pdbx_strand_id
1 'polypeptide(L)'
;MDHPIPFGLTAVFLNVLVNQFGLPVPVIPTLILAGALAGDGRMSGSGLLAAAIGACFLGDTAWYVSGRRYGNRVMKLLCRISLTPDSCVSQTQTRFERWGANALIAAKFVPGLSLIAPPLAGAMRMGFAQFALFSLIGSALWVGVLVGGGMLLRPQIERLLPHLQAIGGAFLVVVAALLSLYIAYKWWQRRRFFAFLRMARITVGELYRLLDSGAAPLIVDVRSQTAQSLEPRRIPGARHVPVQDMERHIEELPRDRDIVLYCTCPNEASAAKVAKVLMTHGFSRVRPLYGGLDAWIAAGYAVETVPAGAVEVIMTKHADTTASG
;
A
#
# COMPACT_ATOMS: atom_id res chain seq x y z
N MET A 1 1.18 19.21 -45.19
CA MET A 1 1.22 19.95 -43.90
C MET A 1 0.11 19.41 -43.04
N ASP A 2 0.37 18.25 -42.39
CA ASP A 2 -0.63 17.61 -41.54
C ASP A 2 -0.58 18.29 -40.17
N HIS A 3 -1.69 18.95 -39.83
CA HIS A 3 -1.84 19.56 -38.51
C HIS A 3 -1.63 18.49 -37.44
N PRO A 4 -0.77 18.72 -36.41
CA PRO A 4 -0.63 17.81 -35.32
C PRO A 4 -2.01 17.63 -34.65
N ILE A 5 -2.45 16.39 -34.52
CA ILE A 5 -3.79 16.03 -34.05
C ILE A 5 -3.93 16.54 -32.60
N PRO A 6 -4.60 17.69 -32.34
CA PRO A 6 -4.76 18.21 -30.99
C PRO A 6 -5.58 17.23 -30.10
N PHE A 7 -6.41 16.40 -30.74
CA PHE A 7 -7.14 15.32 -30.08
C PHE A 7 -6.25 14.27 -29.45
N GLY A 8 -5.04 14.04 -29.98
CA GLY A 8 -4.12 13.05 -29.46
C GLY A 8 -3.54 13.41 -28.08
N LEU A 9 -3.13 14.66 -27.87
CA LEU A 9 -2.57 15.13 -26.61
C LEU A 9 -3.63 15.12 -25.48
N THR A 10 -4.85 15.55 -25.77
CA THR A 10 -5.96 15.52 -24.83
C THR A 10 -6.32 14.09 -24.44
N ALA A 11 -6.35 13.17 -25.41
CA ALA A 11 -6.62 11.76 -25.13
C ALA A 11 -5.54 11.13 -24.25
N VAL A 12 -4.25 11.43 -24.51
CA VAL A 12 -3.15 10.97 -23.66
C VAL A 12 -3.25 11.56 -22.26
N PHE A 13 -3.50 12.87 -22.14
CA PHE A 13 -3.69 13.52 -20.85
C PHE A 13 -4.80 12.86 -20.03
N LEU A 14 -5.98 12.65 -20.63
CA LEU A 14 -7.11 12.01 -19.97
C LEU A 14 -6.83 10.55 -19.62
N ASN A 15 -6.19 9.79 -20.52
CA ASN A 15 -5.82 8.40 -20.25
C ASN A 15 -4.87 8.29 -19.05
N VAL A 16 -3.83 9.12 -18.99
CA VAL A 16 -2.89 9.17 -17.88
C VAL A 16 -3.60 9.62 -16.61
N LEU A 17 -4.41 10.67 -16.65
CA LEU A 17 -5.12 11.19 -15.48
C LEU A 17 -6.08 10.15 -14.89
N VAL A 18 -6.86 9.47 -15.73
CA VAL A 18 -7.80 8.41 -15.33
C VAL A 18 -7.06 7.25 -14.67
N ASN A 19 -5.90 6.86 -15.21
CA ASN A 19 -5.05 5.84 -14.61
C ASN A 19 -4.54 6.24 -13.22
N GLN A 20 -4.23 7.53 -12.99
CA GLN A 20 -3.79 8.02 -11.68
C GLN A 20 -4.89 7.90 -10.61
N PHE A 21 -6.16 7.81 -10.98
CA PHE A 21 -7.27 7.53 -10.06
C PHE A 21 -7.51 6.03 -9.84
N GLY A 22 -6.65 5.16 -10.38
CA GLY A 22 -6.71 3.72 -10.16
C GLY A 22 -7.61 2.95 -11.11
N LEU A 23 -8.11 3.59 -12.17
CA LEU A 23 -8.84 2.90 -13.23
C LEU A 23 -7.85 2.10 -14.10
N PRO A 24 -8.16 0.84 -14.44
CA PRO A 24 -7.26 -0.04 -15.18
C PRO A 24 -7.25 0.29 -16.68
N VAL A 25 -6.75 1.48 -17.03
CA VAL A 25 -6.55 1.87 -18.43
C VAL A 25 -5.13 1.55 -18.89
N PRO A 26 -4.91 1.18 -20.14
CA PRO A 26 -3.61 0.74 -20.65
C PRO A 26 -2.69 1.96 -20.93
N VAL A 27 -2.24 2.65 -19.89
CA VAL A 27 -1.42 3.87 -19.99
C VAL A 27 -0.02 3.61 -20.58
N ILE A 28 0.61 2.47 -20.23
CA ILE A 28 1.96 2.13 -20.71
C ILE A 28 1.99 1.98 -22.23
N PRO A 29 1.16 1.13 -22.87
CA PRO A 29 1.14 1.04 -24.34
C PRO A 29 0.71 2.34 -24.98
N THR A 30 -0.18 3.13 -24.37
CA THR A 30 -0.60 4.44 -24.89
C THR A 30 0.59 5.40 -24.96
N LEU A 31 1.42 5.51 -23.91
CA LEU A 31 2.59 6.39 -23.89
C LEU A 31 3.70 5.92 -24.84
N ILE A 32 3.91 4.60 -24.95
CA ILE A 32 4.89 4.04 -25.91
C ILE A 32 4.44 4.34 -27.36
N LEU A 33 3.17 4.13 -27.69
CA LEU A 33 2.64 4.42 -29.03
C LEU A 33 2.66 5.92 -29.34
N ALA A 34 2.27 6.76 -28.38
CA ALA A 34 2.36 8.22 -28.52
C ALA A 34 3.80 8.69 -28.70
N GLY A 35 4.76 8.05 -28.02
CA GLY A 35 6.20 8.25 -28.20
C GLY A 35 6.66 7.92 -29.62
N ALA A 36 6.23 6.79 -30.19
CA ALA A 36 6.54 6.42 -31.56
C ALA A 36 5.98 7.46 -32.56
N LEU A 37 4.73 7.92 -32.37
CA LEU A 37 4.12 8.97 -33.19
C LEU A 37 4.84 10.33 -33.06
N ALA A 38 5.36 10.64 -31.89
CA ALA A 38 6.17 11.83 -31.66
C ALA A 38 7.53 11.74 -32.39
N GLY A 39 8.12 10.53 -32.43
CA GLY A 39 9.33 10.23 -33.21
C GLY A 39 9.12 10.42 -34.74
N ASP A 40 7.89 10.25 -35.24
CA ASP A 40 7.49 10.49 -36.63
C ASP A 40 7.19 11.97 -36.94
N GLY A 41 7.28 12.87 -35.97
CA GLY A 41 6.85 14.24 -36.13
C GLY A 41 5.33 14.44 -36.25
N ARG A 42 4.53 13.37 -36.12
CA ARG A 42 3.06 13.41 -36.15
C ARG A 42 2.43 13.97 -34.90
N MET A 43 3.19 13.99 -33.77
CA MET A 43 2.80 14.54 -32.49
C MET A 43 3.95 15.37 -31.90
N SER A 44 3.63 16.47 -31.21
CA SER A 44 4.66 17.25 -30.52
C SER A 44 5.21 16.46 -29.31
N GLY A 45 6.52 16.12 -29.33
CA GLY A 45 7.16 15.39 -28.24
C GLY A 45 7.17 16.17 -26.93
N SER A 46 7.45 17.49 -26.98
CA SER A 46 7.40 18.38 -25.81
C SER A 46 5.97 18.52 -25.26
N GLY A 47 4.98 18.66 -26.16
CA GLY A 47 3.57 18.69 -25.78
C GLY A 47 3.11 17.38 -25.12
N LEU A 48 3.56 16.24 -25.65
CA LEU A 48 3.29 14.91 -25.08
C LEU A 48 3.86 14.76 -23.67
N LEU A 49 5.14 15.13 -23.49
CA LEU A 49 5.79 15.10 -22.18
C LEU A 49 5.08 16.01 -21.17
N ALA A 50 4.78 17.26 -21.57
CA ALA A 50 4.10 18.22 -20.71
C ALA A 50 2.70 17.73 -20.31
N ALA A 51 1.92 17.22 -21.26
CA ALA A 51 0.58 16.68 -21.02
C ALA A 51 0.62 15.47 -20.06
N ALA A 52 1.48 14.50 -20.34
CA ALA A 52 1.56 13.29 -19.51
C ALA A 52 2.11 13.57 -18.09
N ILE A 53 3.17 14.39 -17.97
CA ILE A 53 3.73 14.79 -16.66
C ILE A 53 2.71 15.62 -15.87
N GLY A 54 2.03 16.56 -16.54
CA GLY A 54 0.99 17.38 -15.92
C GLY A 54 -0.18 16.54 -15.40
N ALA A 55 -0.64 15.55 -16.18
CA ALA A 55 -1.68 14.62 -15.74
C ALA A 55 -1.25 13.78 -14.52
N CYS A 56 -0.01 13.26 -14.52
CA CYS A 56 0.56 12.56 -13.38
C CYS A 56 0.58 13.46 -12.13
N PHE A 57 1.11 14.66 -12.27
CA PHE A 57 1.25 15.60 -11.16
C PHE A 57 -0.09 16.04 -10.57
N LEU A 58 -1.09 16.28 -11.42
CA LEU A 58 -2.45 16.60 -10.97
C LEU A 58 -3.08 15.45 -10.18
N GLY A 59 -2.97 14.22 -10.69
CA GLY A 59 -3.47 13.04 -9.97
C GLY A 59 -2.76 12.81 -8.64
N ASP A 60 -1.43 12.89 -8.64
CA ASP A 60 -0.62 12.76 -7.42
C ASP A 60 -0.98 13.84 -6.39
N THR A 61 -1.18 15.08 -6.85
CA THR A 61 -1.53 16.21 -5.96
C THR A 61 -2.92 16.01 -5.36
N ALA A 62 -3.88 15.54 -6.14
CA ALA A 62 -5.22 15.22 -5.63
C ALA A 62 -5.16 14.16 -4.51
N TRP A 63 -4.38 13.10 -4.71
CA TRP A 63 -4.15 12.06 -3.70
C TRP A 63 -3.37 12.57 -2.49
N TYR A 64 -2.33 13.38 -2.69
CA TYR A 64 -1.58 14.00 -1.60
C TYR A 64 -2.47 14.88 -0.71
N VAL A 65 -3.29 15.75 -1.31
CA VAL A 65 -4.22 16.62 -0.59
C VAL A 65 -5.27 15.79 0.17
N SER A 66 -5.80 14.74 -0.48
CA SER A 66 -6.74 13.82 0.14
C SER A 66 -6.10 13.10 1.35
N GLY A 67 -4.86 12.63 1.21
CA GLY A 67 -4.10 12.02 2.31
C GLY A 67 -3.84 13.01 3.45
N ARG A 68 -3.48 14.25 3.13
CA ARG A 68 -3.22 15.31 4.12
C ARG A 68 -4.47 15.71 4.91
N ARG A 69 -5.65 15.72 4.24
CA ARG A 69 -6.93 16.14 4.84
C ARG A 69 -7.63 15.02 5.60
N TYR A 70 -7.62 13.80 5.05
CA TYR A 70 -8.38 12.67 5.57
C TYR A 70 -7.49 11.59 6.22
N GLY A 71 -6.16 11.69 6.09
CA GLY A 71 -5.19 10.84 6.76
C GLY A 71 -5.49 9.35 6.66
N ASN A 72 -5.65 8.71 7.80
CA ASN A 72 -5.85 7.27 7.92
C ASN A 72 -7.12 6.75 7.20
N ARG A 73 -8.16 7.59 7.00
CA ARG A 73 -9.39 7.19 6.28
C ARG A 73 -9.12 6.89 4.81
N VAL A 74 -8.30 7.71 4.15
CA VAL A 74 -7.93 7.49 2.73
C VAL A 74 -7.06 6.24 2.60
N MET A 75 -6.13 6.04 3.51
CA MET A 75 -5.29 4.84 3.53
C MET A 75 -6.14 3.57 3.69
N LYS A 76 -7.10 3.57 4.62
CA LYS A 76 -8.04 2.44 4.80
C LYS A 76 -8.88 2.16 3.54
N LEU A 77 -9.34 3.21 2.84
CA LEU A 77 -10.11 3.08 1.61
C LEU A 77 -9.26 2.45 0.49
N LEU A 78 -8.05 2.95 0.27
CA LEU A 78 -7.13 2.42 -0.75
C LEU A 78 -6.77 0.96 -0.48
N CYS A 79 -6.53 0.59 0.78
CA CYS A 79 -6.27 -0.80 1.15
C CYS A 79 -7.47 -1.72 0.96
N ARG A 80 -8.70 -1.19 1.13
CA ARG A 80 -9.92 -1.98 0.88
C ARG A 80 -10.10 -2.31 -0.60
N ILE A 81 -9.72 -1.38 -1.48
CA ILE A 81 -9.82 -1.53 -2.94
C ILE A 81 -8.66 -2.37 -3.49
N SER A 82 -7.48 -2.34 -2.86
CA SER A 82 -6.31 -3.10 -3.30
C SER A 82 -6.54 -4.61 -3.25
N LEU A 83 -6.08 -5.31 -4.29
CA LEU A 83 -6.11 -6.78 -4.38
C LEU A 83 -5.16 -7.47 -3.40
N THR A 84 -4.19 -6.73 -2.84
CA THR A 84 -3.21 -7.22 -1.85
C THR A 84 -3.16 -6.28 -0.63
N PRO A 85 -4.20 -6.27 0.22
CA PRO A 85 -4.26 -5.35 1.36
C PRO A 85 -3.14 -5.56 2.38
N ASP A 86 -2.62 -6.79 2.47
CA ASP A 86 -1.66 -7.21 3.49
C ASP A 86 -0.25 -6.63 3.30
N SER A 87 0.14 -6.37 2.05
CA SER A 87 1.45 -5.84 1.69
C SER A 87 1.42 -4.35 1.33
N CYS A 88 0.22 -3.79 1.10
CA CYS A 88 0.07 -2.48 0.51
C CYS A 88 0.54 -1.36 1.44
N VAL A 89 0.08 -1.34 2.69
CA VAL A 89 0.41 -0.24 3.63
C VAL A 89 1.70 -0.51 4.37
N SER A 90 1.87 -1.70 4.96
CA SER A 90 3.06 -1.97 5.79
C SER A 90 4.36 -1.90 4.98
N GLN A 91 4.40 -2.51 3.79
CA GLN A 91 5.59 -2.44 2.93
C GLN A 91 5.84 -1.05 2.37
N THR A 92 4.78 -0.31 2.01
CA THR A 92 4.92 1.06 1.51
C THR A 92 5.36 1.99 2.62
N GLN A 93 4.81 1.87 3.81
CA GLN A 93 5.19 2.65 4.98
C GLN A 93 6.65 2.40 5.35
N THR A 94 7.08 1.14 5.46
CA THR A 94 8.47 0.79 5.78
C THR A 94 9.45 1.32 4.72
N ARG A 95 9.10 1.25 3.45
CA ARG A 95 9.92 1.82 2.37
C ARG A 95 9.95 3.34 2.42
N PHE A 96 8.82 3.98 2.74
CA PHE A 96 8.75 5.43 2.89
C PHE A 96 9.57 5.92 4.09
N GLU A 97 9.57 5.18 5.20
CA GLU A 97 10.41 5.46 6.38
C GLU A 97 11.91 5.35 6.07
N ARG A 98 12.30 4.37 5.25
CA ARG A 98 13.71 4.15 4.87
C ARG A 98 14.21 5.08 3.77
N TRP A 99 13.39 5.37 2.77
CA TRP A 99 13.78 6.10 1.56
C TRP A 99 13.30 7.55 1.54
N GLY A 100 12.46 7.96 2.50
CA GLY A 100 11.92 9.30 2.60
C GLY A 100 11.23 9.73 1.29
N ALA A 101 11.50 10.95 0.84
CA ALA A 101 10.92 11.50 -0.40
C ALA A 101 11.33 10.73 -1.67
N ASN A 102 12.49 10.05 -1.68
CA ASN A 102 12.93 9.23 -2.82
C ASN A 102 11.96 8.08 -3.12
N ALA A 103 11.18 7.65 -2.11
CA ALA A 103 10.14 6.64 -2.30
C ALA A 103 9.09 7.06 -3.33
N LEU A 104 8.82 8.36 -3.52
CA LEU A 104 7.89 8.88 -4.53
C LEU A 104 8.39 8.61 -5.96
N ILE A 105 9.70 8.73 -6.20
CA ILE A 105 10.31 8.42 -7.49
C ILE A 105 10.19 6.92 -7.77
N ALA A 106 10.64 6.10 -6.83
CA ALA A 106 10.62 4.64 -6.97
C ALA A 106 9.20 4.09 -7.12
N ALA A 107 8.21 4.71 -6.46
CA ALA A 107 6.81 4.31 -6.51
C ALA A 107 6.23 4.35 -7.93
N LYS A 108 6.69 5.24 -8.82
CA LYS A 108 6.20 5.32 -10.20
C LYS A 108 6.53 4.08 -11.02
N PHE A 109 7.60 3.37 -10.68
CA PHE A 109 8.05 2.15 -11.38
C PHE A 109 7.47 0.86 -10.79
N VAL A 110 6.83 0.93 -9.62
CA VAL A 110 6.27 -0.25 -8.96
C VAL A 110 4.74 -0.22 -9.05
N PRO A 111 4.11 -1.18 -9.77
CA PRO A 111 2.66 -1.23 -9.90
C PRO A 111 1.95 -1.24 -8.55
N GLY A 112 0.93 -0.39 -8.41
CA GLY A 112 0.14 -0.24 -7.18
C GLY A 112 0.79 0.65 -6.12
N LEU A 113 2.10 0.83 -6.11
CA LEU A 113 2.79 1.73 -5.18
C LEU A 113 2.56 3.20 -5.55
N SER A 114 2.47 3.48 -6.85
CA SER A 114 2.19 4.81 -7.39
C SER A 114 0.87 5.41 -6.90
N LEU A 115 -0.13 4.58 -6.61
CA LEU A 115 -1.43 5.03 -6.09
C LEU A 115 -1.41 5.33 -4.58
N ILE A 116 -0.49 4.69 -3.83
CA ILE A 116 -0.45 4.76 -2.37
C ILE A 116 0.56 5.78 -1.86
N ALA A 117 1.67 5.96 -2.57
CA ALA A 117 2.76 6.84 -2.14
C ALA A 117 2.33 8.32 -2.00
N PRO A 118 1.57 8.93 -2.95
CA PRO A 118 1.13 10.32 -2.80
C PRO A 118 0.22 10.56 -1.58
N PRO A 119 -0.86 9.78 -1.34
CA PRO A 119 -1.69 10.00 -0.16
C PRO A 119 -0.95 9.69 1.15
N LEU A 120 0.00 8.74 1.14
CA LEU A 120 0.84 8.47 2.30
C LEU A 120 1.76 9.67 2.62
N ALA A 121 2.40 10.27 1.61
CA ALA A 121 3.18 11.50 1.78
C ALA A 121 2.35 12.63 2.37
N GLY A 122 1.10 12.77 1.93
CA GLY A 122 0.14 13.72 2.48
C GLY A 122 -0.23 13.43 3.93
N ALA A 123 -0.52 12.18 4.26
CA ALA A 123 -0.87 11.75 5.61
C ALA A 123 0.28 11.92 6.60
N MET A 124 1.53 11.69 6.16
CA MET A 124 2.74 11.94 6.93
C MET A 124 3.11 13.44 7.03
N ARG A 125 2.27 14.33 6.49
CA ARG A 125 2.48 15.80 6.50
C ARG A 125 3.78 16.26 5.87
N MET A 126 4.30 15.52 4.86
CA MET A 126 5.44 15.98 4.06
C MET A 126 5.19 17.38 3.50
N GLY A 127 6.22 18.23 3.43
CA GLY A 127 6.12 19.57 2.85
C GLY A 127 5.71 19.51 1.37
N PHE A 128 4.77 20.36 0.94
CA PHE A 128 4.27 20.35 -0.44
C PHE A 128 5.37 20.57 -1.49
N ALA A 129 6.32 21.48 -1.24
CA ALA A 129 7.42 21.72 -2.15
C ALA A 129 8.30 20.48 -2.36
N GLN A 130 8.60 19.76 -1.27
CA GLN A 130 9.35 18.51 -1.34
C GLN A 130 8.57 17.43 -2.09
N PHE A 131 7.27 17.27 -1.76
CA PHE A 131 6.38 16.33 -2.48
C PHE A 131 6.33 16.65 -3.99
N ALA A 132 6.09 17.92 -4.36
CA ALA A 132 5.98 18.36 -5.75
C ALA A 132 7.27 18.09 -6.54
N LEU A 133 8.44 18.40 -5.96
CA LEU A 133 9.72 18.16 -6.60
C LEU A 133 9.94 16.68 -6.90
N PHE A 134 9.76 15.80 -5.90
CA PHE A 134 10.00 14.37 -6.07
C PHE A 134 8.94 13.68 -6.94
N SER A 135 7.67 14.11 -6.87
CA SER A 135 6.60 13.65 -7.75
C SER A 135 6.85 14.05 -9.20
N LEU A 136 7.27 15.30 -9.46
CA LEU A 136 7.61 15.77 -10.81
C LEU A 136 8.81 15.01 -11.38
N ILE A 137 9.90 14.85 -10.60
CA ILE A 137 11.07 14.07 -11.03
C ILE A 137 10.67 12.63 -11.36
N GLY A 138 9.93 11.96 -10.47
CA GLY A 138 9.46 10.60 -10.69
C GLY A 138 8.57 10.46 -11.92
N SER A 139 7.65 11.42 -12.13
CA SER A 139 6.77 11.45 -13.29
C SER A 139 7.54 11.73 -14.59
N ALA A 140 8.49 12.65 -14.56
CA ALA A 140 9.32 12.98 -15.73
C ALA A 140 10.20 11.79 -16.12
N LEU A 141 10.80 11.11 -15.17
CA LEU A 141 11.59 9.89 -15.43
C LEU A 141 10.71 8.78 -16.01
N TRP A 142 9.57 8.50 -15.38
CA TRP A 142 8.67 7.43 -15.82
C TRP A 142 8.08 7.69 -17.21
N VAL A 143 7.53 8.89 -17.44
CA VAL A 143 7.00 9.31 -18.75
C VAL A 143 8.14 9.35 -19.78
N GLY A 144 9.30 9.92 -19.42
CA GLY A 144 10.46 10.02 -20.29
C GLY A 144 10.97 8.65 -20.76
N VAL A 145 11.03 7.66 -19.87
CA VAL A 145 11.40 6.28 -20.24
C VAL A 145 10.39 5.67 -21.22
N LEU A 146 9.08 5.85 -20.99
CA LEU A 146 8.05 5.27 -21.85
C LEU A 146 7.98 5.96 -23.21
N VAL A 147 7.98 7.28 -23.24
CA VAL A 147 7.93 8.08 -24.47
C VAL A 147 9.25 7.93 -25.25
N GLY A 148 10.39 8.03 -24.58
CA GLY A 148 11.71 7.83 -25.20
C GLY A 148 11.90 6.39 -25.71
N GLY A 149 11.44 5.41 -24.95
CA GLY A 149 11.40 4.01 -25.39
C GLY A 149 10.51 3.83 -26.63
N GLY A 150 9.36 4.49 -26.68
CA GLY A 150 8.49 4.50 -27.87
C GLY A 150 9.15 5.12 -29.10
N MET A 151 9.85 6.24 -28.94
CA MET A 151 10.61 6.88 -30.02
C MET A 151 11.74 5.96 -30.54
N LEU A 152 12.49 5.33 -29.63
CA LEU A 152 13.61 4.47 -29.96
C LEU A 152 13.17 3.15 -30.62
N LEU A 153 12.09 2.55 -30.13
CA LEU A 153 11.54 1.28 -30.60
C LEU A 153 10.56 1.46 -31.79
N ARG A 154 10.43 2.66 -32.32
CA ARG A 154 9.56 2.97 -33.45
C ARG A 154 9.62 1.98 -34.60
N PRO A 155 10.81 1.61 -35.18
CA PRO A 155 10.87 0.70 -36.31
C PRO A 155 10.32 -0.69 -35.99
N GLN A 156 10.47 -1.13 -34.74
CA GLN A 156 9.95 -2.41 -34.26
C GLN A 156 8.44 -2.35 -34.08
N ILE A 157 7.92 -1.23 -33.56
CA ILE A 157 6.48 -1.00 -33.36
C ILE A 157 5.76 -0.98 -34.71
N GLU A 158 6.32 -0.29 -35.72
CA GLU A 158 5.75 -0.24 -37.08
C GLU A 158 5.69 -1.63 -37.73
N ARG A 159 6.70 -2.48 -37.53
CA ARG A 159 6.69 -3.86 -38.03
C ARG A 159 5.70 -4.75 -37.28
N LEU A 160 5.47 -4.48 -36.01
CA LEU A 160 4.61 -5.30 -35.15
C LEU A 160 3.13 -4.92 -35.30
N LEU A 161 2.83 -3.65 -35.65
CA LEU A 161 1.47 -3.13 -35.73
C LEU A 161 0.54 -3.92 -36.68
N PRO A 162 0.97 -4.28 -37.92
CA PRO A 162 0.15 -5.10 -38.81
C PRO A 162 -0.15 -6.49 -38.25
N HIS A 163 0.83 -7.10 -37.59
CA HIS A 163 0.67 -8.41 -36.96
C HIS A 163 -0.27 -8.33 -35.76
N LEU A 164 -0.19 -7.26 -34.97
CA LEU A 164 -1.10 -7.02 -33.85
C LEU A 164 -2.53 -6.72 -34.33
N GLN A 165 -2.70 -6.04 -35.47
CA GLN A 165 -4.01 -5.81 -36.06
C GLN A 165 -4.63 -7.10 -36.61
N ALA A 166 -3.82 -7.99 -37.20
CA ALA A 166 -4.27 -9.29 -37.70
C ALA A 166 -4.67 -10.26 -36.56
N ILE A 167 -3.97 -10.17 -35.41
CA ILE A 167 -4.21 -11.03 -34.23
C ILE A 167 -5.12 -10.33 -33.21
N GLY A 168 -5.41 -9.04 -33.40
CA GLY A 168 -5.87 -8.11 -32.35
C GLY A 168 -7.10 -8.55 -31.56
N GLY A 169 -8.08 -9.19 -32.21
CA GLY A 169 -9.25 -9.70 -31.49
C GLY A 169 -8.92 -10.87 -30.58
N ALA A 170 -8.19 -11.87 -31.09
CA ALA A 170 -7.81 -13.05 -30.34
C ALA A 170 -6.82 -12.71 -29.21
N PHE A 171 -5.85 -11.82 -29.46
CA PHE A 171 -4.90 -11.36 -28.44
C PHE A 171 -5.59 -10.63 -27.29
N LEU A 172 -6.53 -9.73 -27.57
CA LEU A 172 -7.31 -9.05 -26.55
C LEU A 172 -8.13 -10.01 -25.71
N VAL A 173 -8.75 -11.03 -26.33
CA VAL A 173 -9.50 -12.07 -25.63
C VAL A 173 -8.59 -12.90 -24.74
N VAL A 174 -7.41 -13.30 -25.22
CA VAL A 174 -6.43 -14.06 -24.41
C VAL A 174 -5.92 -13.24 -23.25
N VAL A 175 -5.57 -11.97 -23.46
CA VAL A 175 -5.12 -11.08 -22.37
C VAL A 175 -6.25 -10.84 -21.35
N ALA A 176 -7.48 -10.62 -21.80
CA ALA A 176 -8.63 -10.46 -20.91
C ALA A 176 -8.93 -11.75 -20.13
N ALA A 177 -8.80 -12.91 -20.76
CA ALA A 177 -8.98 -14.21 -20.10
C ALA A 177 -7.89 -14.46 -19.05
N LEU A 178 -6.62 -14.19 -19.36
CA LEU A 178 -5.50 -14.34 -18.42
C LEU A 178 -5.63 -13.36 -17.24
N LEU A 179 -6.03 -12.12 -17.50
CA LEU A 179 -6.27 -11.13 -16.46
C LEU A 179 -7.44 -11.55 -15.55
N SER A 180 -8.53 -12.02 -16.14
CA SER A 180 -9.70 -12.53 -15.41
C SER A 180 -9.33 -13.74 -14.54
N LEU A 181 -8.56 -14.68 -15.08
CA LEU A 181 -8.07 -15.85 -14.36
C LEU A 181 -7.13 -15.43 -13.21
N TYR A 182 -6.24 -14.48 -13.45
CA TYR A 182 -5.36 -13.92 -12.41
C TYR A 182 -6.17 -13.25 -11.28
N ILE A 183 -7.17 -12.44 -11.63
CA ILE A 183 -8.04 -11.79 -10.65
C ILE A 183 -8.84 -12.84 -9.86
N ALA A 184 -9.41 -13.84 -10.54
CA ALA A 184 -10.15 -14.92 -9.92
C ALA A 184 -9.26 -15.76 -8.98
N TYR A 185 -8.03 -16.08 -9.40
CA TYR A 185 -7.04 -16.78 -8.57
C TYR A 185 -6.68 -15.97 -7.32
N LYS A 186 -6.39 -14.67 -7.46
CA LYS A 186 -6.11 -13.75 -6.35
C LYS A 186 -7.29 -13.63 -5.39
N TRP A 187 -8.49 -13.53 -5.93
CA TRP A 187 -9.70 -13.45 -5.12
C TRP A 187 -9.96 -14.76 -4.34
N TRP A 188 -9.73 -15.92 -4.98
CA TRP A 188 -9.85 -17.23 -4.33
C TRP A 188 -8.79 -17.43 -3.24
N GLN A 189 -7.53 -17.05 -3.49
CA GLN A 189 -6.45 -17.04 -2.51
C GLN A 189 -6.81 -16.16 -1.30
N ARG A 190 -7.36 -14.98 -1.56
CA ARG A 190 -7.85 -14.06 -0.52
C ARG A 190 -8.99 -14.69 0.29
N ARG A 191 -9.98 -15.31 -0.36
CA ARG A 191 -11.08 -15.99 0.34
C ARG A 191 -10.60 -17.13 1.22
N ARG A 192 -9.67 -17.96 0.75
CA ARG A 192 -9.07 -19.04 1.56
C ARG A 192 -8.34 -18.53 2.78
N PHE A 193 -7.54 -17.48 2.62
CA PHE A 193 -6.82 -16.84 3.73
C PHE A 193 -7.79 -16.32 4.79
N PHE A 194 -8.84 -15.60 4.41
CA PHE A 194 -9.82 -15.08 5.38
C PHE A 194 -10.75 -16.16 5.96
N ALA A 195 -10.97 -17.25 5.26
CA ALA A 195 -11.74 -18.38 5.80
C ALA A 195 -10.99 -19.07 6.95
N PHE A 196 -9.67 -19.28 6.79
CA PHE A 196 -8.80 -19.81 7.83
C PHE A 196 -8.78 -18.92 9.08
N LEU A 197 -8.75 -17.61 8.89
CA LEU A 197 -8.70 -16.64 9.99
C LEU A 197 -10.01 -16.47 10.73
N ARG A 198 -11.16 -16.74 10.09
CA ARG A 198 -12.48 -16.61 10.74
C ARG A 198 -12.64 -17.55 11.95
N MET A 199 -11.93 -18.66 11.98
CA MET A 199 -12.01 -19.63 13.06
C MET A 199 -11.19 -19.26 14.31
N ALA A 200 -10.25 -18.33 14.19
CA ALA A 200 -9.30 -17.99 15.26
C ALA A 200 -9.48 -16.57 15.82
N ARG A 201 -10.49 -15.82 15.43
CA ARG A 201 -10.68 -14.41 15.85
C ARG A 201 -11.28 -14.32 17.23
N ILE A 202 -10.91 -13.26 17.97
CA ILE A 202 -11.55 -12.86 19.22
C ILE A 202 -12.35 -11.57 18.97
N THR A 203 -13.55 -11.47 19.53
CA THR A 203 -14.33 -10.24 19.46
C THR A 203 -13.88 -9.25 20.54
N VAL A 204 -14.19 -7.97 20.33
CA VAL A 204 -13.88 -6.90 21.29
C VAL A 204 -14.51 -7.16 22.66
N GLY A 205 -15.76 -7.64 22.68
CA GLY A 205 -16.47 -7.97 23.92
C GLY A 205 -15.88 -9.19 24.66
N GLU A 206 -15.36 -10.19 23.90
CA GLU A 206 -14.65 -11.32 24.51
C GLU A 206 -13.31 -10.90 25.12
N LEU A 207 -12.55 -10.05 24.41
CA LEU A 207 -11.29 -9.52 24.93
C LEU A 207 -11.53 -8.70 26.21
N TYR A 208 -12.54 -7.83 26.20
CA TYR A 208 -12.88 -7.04 27.38
C TYR A 208 -13.22 -7.92 28.57
N ARG A 209 -14.04 -8.97 28.38
CA ARG A 209 -14.38 -9.93 29.45
C ARG A 209 -13.15 -10.71 29.96
N LEU A 210 -12.22 -11.06 29.09
CA LEU A 210 -10.97 -11.71 29.49
C LEU A 210 -10.11 -10.78 30.36
N LEU A 211 -10.04 -9.50 30.02
CA LEU A 211 -9.31 -8.51 30.83
C LEU A 211 -9.98 -8.27 32.17
N ASP A 212 -11.31 -8.18 32.21
CA ASP A 212 -12.12 -7.96 33.43
C ASP A 212 -12.09 -9.18 34.38
N SER A 213 -11.99 -10.40 33.83
CA SER A 213 -11.91 -11.64 34.62
C SER A 213 -10.53 -11.91 35.24
N GLY A 214 -9.54 -11.01 35.04
CA GLY A 214 -8.17 -11.18 35.53
C GLY A 214 -7.33 -12.18 34.71
N ALA A 215 -7.89 -12.77 33.63
CA ALA A 215 -7.11 -13.45 32.62
C ALA A 215 -6.23 -12.41 31.93
N ALA A 216 -4.92 -12.48 32.10
CA ALA A 216 -3.97 -11.50 31.55
C ALA A 216 -3.47 -11.94 30.16
N PRO A 217 -4.27 -11.84 29.07
CA PRO A 217 -3.79 -12.13 27.74
C PRO A 217 -2.68 -11.15 27.35
N LEU A 218 -1.70 -11.60 26.59
CA LEU A 218 -0.73 -10.70 26.00
C LEU A 218 -1.38 -9.99 24.81
N ILE A 219 -1.56 -8.69 24.91
CA ILE A 219 -2.07 -7.87 23.80
C ILE A 219 -0.88 -7.29 23.03
N VAL A 220 -0.85 -7.51 21.71
CA VAL A 220 0.25 -7.04 20.85
C VAL A 220 -0.30 -6.14 19.74
N ASP A 221 0.22 -4.91 19.71
CA ASP A 221 -0.01 -3.95 18.63
C ASP A 221 0.99 -4.19 17.50
N VAL A 222 0.51 -4.71 16.38
CA VAL A 222 1.36 -5.04 15.22
C VAL A 222 1.35 -3.95 14.14
N ARG A 223 0.91 -2.74 14.46
CA ARG A 223 0.95 -1.60 13.55
C ARG A 223 2.41 -1.19 13.25
N SER A 224 2.63 -0.58 12.09
CA SER A 224 3.89 0.12 11.82
C SER A 224 4.01 1.38 12.69
N GLN A 225 5.23 1.89 12.87
CA GLN A 225 5.47 3.14 13.60
C GLN A 225 4.67 4.31 13.00
N THR A 226 4.60 4.40 11.66
CA THR A 226 3.81 5.43 10.98
C THR A 226 2.31 5.27 11.26
N ALA A 227 1.78 4.04 11.27
CA ALA A 227 0.37 3.82 11.60
C ALA A 227 0.07 4.20 13.07
N GLN A 228 1.01 3.98 13.97
CA GLN A 228 0.91 4.39 15.37
C GLN A 228 1.00 5.92 15.52
N SER A 229 1.87 6.60 14.78
CA SER A 229 1.95 8.07 14.81
C SER A 229 0.72 8.76 14.20
N LEU A 230 0.05 8.12 13.24
CA LEU A 230 -1.22 8.62 12.67
C LEU A 230 -2.43 8.37 13.58
N GLU A 231 -2.37 7.35 14.42
CA GLU A 231 -3.38 7.02 15.43
C GLU A 231 -2.67 6.65 16.74
N PRO A 232 -2.35 7.63 17.61
CA PRO A 232 -1.53 7.43 18.79
C PRO A 232 -2.22 6.66 19.92
N ARG A 233 -3.52 6.40 19.79
CA ARG A 233 -4.26 5.60 20.77
C ARG A 233 -3.92 4.12 20.64
N ARG A 234 -3.88 3.41 21.77
CA ARG A 234 -3.68 1.97 21.84
C ARG A 234 -4.60 1.32 22.88
N ILE A 235 -4.79 0.02 22.80
CA ILE A 235 -5.47 -0.77 23.85
C ILE A 235 -4.58 -0.74 25.10
N PRO A 236 -5.13 -0.50 26.31
CA PRO A 236 -4.34 -0.46 27.54
C PRO A 236 -3.52 -1.73 27.75
N GLY A 237 -2.26 -1.57 28.18
CA GLY A 237 -1.33 -2.68 28.39
C GLY A 237 -0.83 -3.39 27.13
N ALA A 238 -1.15 -2.90 25.94
CA ALA A 238 -0.67 -3.51 24.71
C ALA A 238 0.83 -3.25 24.48
N ARG A 239 1.55 -4.30 24.11
CA ARG A 239 2.95 -4.22 23.65
C ARG A 239 3.01 -3.89 22.18
N HIS A 240 3.86 -2.95 21.77
CA HIS A 240 4.02 -2.62 20.36
C HIS A 240 5.17 -3.43 19.76
N VAL A 241 4.83 -4.30 18.80
CA VAL A 241 5.80 -5.08 18.02
C VAL A 241 5.39 -5.01 16.55
N PRO A 242 6.04 -4.15 15.74
CA PRO A 242 5.72 -4.03 14.32
C PRO A 242 5.82 -5.36 13.57
N VAL A 243 4.97 -5.54 12.55
CA VAL A 243 4.93 -6.79 11.73
C VAL A 243 6.31 -7.21 11.23
N GLN A 244 7.15 -6.24 10.83
CA GLN A 244 8.48 -6.51 10.29
C GLN A 244 9.49 -6.99 11.33
N ASP A 245 9.28 -6.69 12.60
CA ASP A 245 10.19 -7.03 13.69
C ASP A 245 9.71 -8.27 14.47
N MET A 246 8.51 -8.76 14.15
CA MET A 246 7.90 -9.89 14.88
C MET A 246 8.77 -11.14 14.89
N GLU A 247 9.44 -11.47 13.77
CA GLU A 247 10.29 -12.66 13.69
C GLU A 247 11.46 -12.64 14.68
N ARG A 248 11.97 -11.44 15.02
CA ARG A 248 13.06 -11.25 15.97
C ARG A 248 12.61 -11.41 17.42
N HIS A 249 11.31 -11.20 17.70
CA HIS A 249 10.75 -11.20 19.05
C HIS A 249 9.91 -12.44 19.33
N ILE A 250 9.88 -13.42 18.42
CA ILE A 250 9.09 -14.65 18.60
C ILE A 250 9.48 -15.41 19.87
N GLU A 251 10.77 -15.50 20.16
CA GLU A 251 11.29 -16.25 21.31
C GLU A 251 10.97 -15.59 22.66
N GLU A 252 10.69 -14.29 22.66
CA GLU A 252 10.33 -13.52 23.85
C GLU A 252 8.85 -13.63 24.21
N LEU A 253 8.03 -14.19 23.32
CA LEU A 253 6.60 -14.30 23.52
C LEU A 253 6.26 -15.50 24.40
N PRO A 254 5.37 -15.33 25.41
CA PRO A 254 4.93 -16.42 26.27
C PRO A 254 4.10 -17.43 25.48
N ARG A 255 4.37 -18.72 25.69
CA ARG A 255 3.63 -19.83 25.04
C ARG A 255 2.45 -20.34 25.86
N ASP A 256 2.40 -19.96 27.13
CA ASP A 256 1.48 -20.46 28.16
C ASP A 256 0.17 -19.65 28.26
N ARG A 257 0.12 -18.46 27.64
CA ARG A 257 -1.05 -17.57 27.70
C ARG A 257 -1.59 -17.17 26.33
N ASP A 258 -2.80 -16.64 26.32
CA ASP A 258 -3.45 -16.16 25.11
C ASP A 258 -2.72 -14.92 24.56
N ILE A 259 -2.44 -14.91 23.25
CA ILE A 259 -1.87 -13.76 22.53
C ILE A 259 -2.94 -13.16 21.64
N VAL A 260 -3.30 -11.91 21.90
CA VAL A 260 -4.27 -11.16 21.09
C VAL A 260 -3.54 -10.12 20.27
N LEU A 261 -3.65 -10.25 18.94
CA LEU A 261 -2.98 -9.35 17.99
C LEU A 261 -3.99 -8.35 17.43
N TYR A 262 -3.62 -7.08 17.35
CA TYR A 262 -4.48 -6.10 16.68
C TYR A 262 -3.69 -5.15 15.77
N CYS A 263 -4.40 -4.60 14.78
CA CYS A 263 -3.91 -3.54 13.90
C CYS A 263 -5.06 -2.58 13.55
N THR A 264 -4.81 -1.61 12.69
CA THR A 264 -5.82 -0.69 12.12
C THR A 264 -6.08 -0.97 10.64
N CYS A 265 -5.55 -2.10 10.12
CA CYS A 265 -5.74 -2.47 8.73
C CYS A 265 -7.14 -3.05 8.48
N PRO A 266 -7.74 -2.81 7.29
CA PRO A 266 -8.99 -3.47 6.92
C PRO A 266 -8.87 -4.99 7.01
N ASN A 267 -9.88 -5.64 7.60
CA ASN A 267 -9.96 -7.08 7.83
C ASN A 267 -8.78 -7.67 8.64
N GLU A 268 -8.17 -6.88 9.52
CA GLU A 268 -7.10 -7.26 10.43
C GLU A 268 -5.90 -7.95 9.72
N ALA A 269 -5.62 -7.57 8.48
CA ALA A 269 -4.67 -8.26 7.60
C ALA A 269 -3.27 -8.42 8.22
N SER A 270 -2.74 -7.36 8.85
CA SER A 270 -1.42 -7.41 9.51
C SER A 270 -1.43 -8.32 10.74
N ALA A 271 -2.46 -8.22 11.58
CA ALA A 271 -2.62 -9.09 12.76
C ALA A 271 -2.78 -10.56 12.34
N ALA A 272 -3.53 -10.80 11.28
CA ALA A 272 -3.74 -12.11 10.69
C ALA A 272 -2.45 -12.75 10.13
N LYS A 273 -1.62 -11.93 9.45
CA LYS A 273 -0.31 -12.38 8.94
C LYS A 273 0.60 -12.79 10.09
N VAL A 274 0.68 -11.98 11.13
CA VAL A 274 1.48 -12.27 12.32
C VAL A 274 0.94 -13.51 13.04
N ALA A 275 -0.38 -13.64 13.20
CA ALA A 275 -0.98 -14.85 13.80
C ALA A 275 -0.57 -16.12 13.06
N LYS A 276 -0.58 -16.10 11.73
CA LYS A 276 -0.12 -17.22 10.91
C LYS A 276 1.35 -17.54 11.16
N VAL A 277 2.22 -16.54 11.21
CA VAL A 277 3.65 -16.73 11.50
C VAL A 277 3.83 -17.36 12.88
N LEU A 278 3.18 -16.84 13.93
CA LEU A 278 3.25 -17.39 15.27
C LEU A 278 2.73 -18.84 15.35
N MET A 279 1.61 -19.14 14.66
CA MET A 279 1.08 -20.51 14.59
C MET A 279 2.06 -21.48 13.92
N THR A 280 2.80 -21.06 12.88
CA THR A 280 3.84 -21.91 12.26
C THR A 280 5.05 -22.14 13.17
N HIS A 281 5.25 -21.28 14.17
CA HIS A 281 6.28 -21.43 15.22
C HIS A 281 5.75 -22.13 16.48
N GLY A 282 4.57 -22.78 16.41
CA GLY A 282 4.03 -23.61 17.48
C GLY A 282 3.19 -22.91 18.55
N PHE A 283 2.82 -21.63 18.32
CA PHE A 283 1.90 -20.93 19.22
C PHE A 283 0.44 -21.35 18.90
N SER A 284 -0.22 -21.99 19.85
CA SER A 284 -1.59 -22.51 19.68
C SER A 284 -2.69 -21.53 20.08
N ARG A 285 -2.37 -20.53 20.91
CA ARG A 285 -3.33 -19.58 21.50
C ARG A 285 -3.16 -18.17 20.96
N VAL A 286 -3.17 -18.01 19.62
CA VAL A 286 -3.01 -16.73 18.96
C VAL A 286 -4.29 -16.34 18.26
N ARG A 287 -4.86 -15.18 18.61
CA ARG A 287 -6.14 -14.72 18.09
C ARG A 287 -6.09 -13.27 17.63
N PRO A 288 -6.33 -12.97 16.33
CA PRO A 288 -6.51 -11.60 15.87
C PRO A 288 -7.80 -11.00 16.44
N LEU A 289 -7.73 -9.73 16.88
CA LEU A 289 -8.89 -8.98 17.36
C LEU A 289 -9.75 -8.53 16.18
N TYR A 290 -11.00 -8.98 16.14
CA TYR A 290 -11.96 -8.62 15.11
C TYR A 290 -12.23 -7.11 15.09
N GLY A 291 -12.05 -6.47 13.92
CA GLY A 291 -12.17 -5.02 13.75
C GLY A 291 -11.00 -4.21 14.34
N GLY A 292 -10.03 -4.87 15.00
CA GLY A 292 -8.82 -4.26 15.53
C GLY A 292 -9.06 -3.10 16.48
N LEU A 293 -8.16 -2.12 16.48
CA LEU A 293 -8.26 -0.93 17.35
C LEU A 293 -9.52 -0.10 17.06
N ASP A 294 -9.95 -0.04 15.80
CA ASP A 294 -11.14 0.74 15.42
C ASP A 294 -12.40 0.20 16.08
N ALA A 295 -12.57 -1.13 16.13
CA ALA A 295 -13.72 -1.73 16.80
C ALA A 295 -13.65 -1.57 18.33
N TRP A 296 -12.45 -1.60 18.91
CA TRP A 296 -12.25 -1.33 20.33
C TRP A 296 -12.71 0.09 20.71
N ILE A 297 -12.27 1.09 19.93
CA ILE A 297 -12.66 2.49 20.12
C ILE A 297 -14.17 2.69 19.88
N ALA A 298 -14.70 2.07 18.82
CA ALA A 298 -16.13 2.16 18.50
C ALA A 298 -17.03 1.56 19.59
N ALA A 299 -16.53 0.55 20.31
CA ALA A 299 -17.22 -0.03 21.46
C ALA A 299 -17.16 0.84 22.74
N GLY A 300 -16.43 1.97 22.71
CA GLY A 300 -16.33 2.91 23.83
C GLY A 300 -15.40 2.47 24.95
N TYR A 301 -14.56 1.47 24.74
CA TYR A 301 -13.60 1.01 25.76
C TYR A 301 -12.42 1.97 25.92
N ALA A 302 -11.80 1.94 27.11
CA ALA A 302 -10.66 2.78 27.44
C ALA A 302 -9.48 2.56 26.46
N VAL A 303 -8.79 3.66 26.15
CA VAL A 303 -7.59 3.67 25.34
C VAL A 303 -6.49 4.45 26.02
N GLU A 304 -5.26 4.05 25.81
CA GLU A 304 -4.07 4.80 26.20
C GLU A 304 -3.57 5.64 25.01
N THR A 305 -3.08 6.85 25.28
CA THR A 305 -2.41 7.67 24.26
C THR A 305 -0.89 7.53 24.43
N VAL A 306 -0.21 7.10 23.38
CA VAL A 306 1.26 7.03 23.36
C VAL A 306 1.80 8.43 23.02
N PRO A 307 2.65 9.04 23.88
CA PRO A 307 3.30 10.31 23.57
C PRO A 307 4.14 10.19 22.29
N ALA A 308 4.13 11.24 21.47
CA ALA A 308 4.97 11.32 20.29
C ALA A 308 6.45 11.27 20.74
N GLY A 309 7.14 10.18 20.41
CA GLY A 309 8.56 9.97 20.80
C GLY A 309 8.81 8.84 21.82
N ALA A 310 7.81 8.31 22.49
CA ALA A 310 7.95 7.12 23.32
C ALA A 310 7.95 5.85 22.45
N VAL A 311 9.06 5.60 21.79
CA VAL A 311 9.36 4.27 21.24
C VAL A 311 9.84 3.43 22.41
N GLU A 312 8.93 2.83 23.15
CA GLU A 312 9.25 1.77 24.11
C GLU A 312 9.55 0.49 23.30
N VAL A 313 10.74 0.46 22.71
CA VAL A 313 11.38 -0.80 22.34
C VAL A 313 11.59 -1.53 23.66
N ILE A 314 10.87 -2.63 23.86
CA ILE A 314 11.08 -3.48 25.03
C ILE A 314 12.46 -4.10 24.89
N MET A 315 13.44 -3.41 25.43
CA MET A 315 14.75 -3.96 25.74
C MET A 315 14.95 -3.92 27.26
N THR A 316 15.09 -5.10 27.84
CA THR A 316 15.73 -5.39 29.11
C THR A 316 15.10 -4.83 30.40
N LYS A 317 14.23 -5.63 31.02
CA LYS A 317 14.17 -5.67 32.47
C LYS A 317 14.08 -7.14 32.97
N HIS A 318 15.15 -7.89 32.75
CA HIS A 318 15.43 -9.13 33.48
C HIS A 318 16.95 -9.32 33.58
N ALA A 319 17.63 -8.35 34.22
CA ALA A 319 18.98 -8.53 34.72
C ALA A 319 19.24 -7.51 35.82
N ASP A 320 18.60 -7.70 36.98
CA ASP A 320 19.12 -7.18 38.25
C ASP A 320 18.19 -7.63 39.39
N THR A 321 18.20 -8.93 39.68
CA THR A 321 17.74 -9.43 41.01
C THR A 321 18.47 -10.73 41.35
N THR A 322 19.79 -10.74 41.19
CA THR A 322 20.66 -11.74 41.89
C THR A 322 22.06 -11.15 42.07
N ALA A 323 22.16 -10.13 42.94
CA ALA A 323 23.43 -9.75 43.57
C ALA A 323 23.14 -8.92 44.83
N SER A 324 22.64 -9.59 45.86
CA SER A 324 22.87 -9.20 47.26
C SER A 324 22.14 -10.23 48.16
N GLY A 325 22.89 -11.20 48.58
CA GLY A 325 22.51 -12.17 49.58
C GLY A 325 23.68 -13.14 49.80
#